data_a52f5e3ef7a140d41d9c5d47030bda64
#
_entry.id   a52f5e3ef7a140d41d9c5d47030bda64
#
_cell.length_a   1.000
_cell.length_b   1.000
_cell.length_c   1.000
_cell.angle_alpha   90.00
_cell.angle_beta   90.00
_cell.angle_gamma   90.00
#
_symmetry.space_group_name_H-M   'P 1'
#
loop_
_entity.id
_entity.type
_entity.pdbx_description
1 polymer ?
#
loop_
_entity_poly.entity_id
_entity_poly.type
_entity_poly.pdbx_seq_one_letter_code
_entity_poly.pdbx_strand_id
1 'polypeptide(L)'
;MLAKCYSGALNGVDARTVEIEVYSQIGTSQFAIVGLPDQAVKEAKDRIPKALKSQGLDSKKEYDVTVNLAPADVKKEGAIYDLPIAISLLAATGRIKNQRLEEYAMIGELALSGEVRRCDGILPMVIEMKRIGMRAVIVP
;
A
#
# COMPACT_ATOMS: atom_id res chain seq x y z
N MET A 1 -10.54 1.64 11.82
CA MET A 1 -10.34 0.17 11.76
C MET A 1 -8.96 -0.08 11.18
N LEU A 2 -8.35 -1.19 11.51
CA LEU A 2 -7.01 -1.57 11.03
C LEU A 2 -7.12 -2.58 9.90
N ALA A 3 -6.35 -2.39 8.84
CA ALA A 3 -6.17 -3.37 7.76
C ALA A 3 -4.68 -3.54 7.47
N LYS A 4 -4.30 -4.71 7.01
CA LYS A 4 -2.90 -5.05 6.77
C LYS A 4 -2.75 -5.92 5.53
N CYS A 5 -1.72 -5.63 4.75
CA CYS A 5 -1.25 -6.48 3.66
C CYS A 5 0.27 -6.39 3.55
N TYR A 6 0.84 -6.93 2.51
CA TYR A 6 2.28 -6.99 2.34
C TYR A 6 2.73 -6.40 1.01
N SER A 7 3.97 -6.00 0.96
CA SER A 7 4.68 -5.57 -0.24
C SER A 7 6.16 -5.91 -0.08
N GLY A 8 7.01 -5.38 -0.93
CA GLY A 8 8.44 -5.63 -0.88
C GLY A 8 9.26 -4.35 -0.97
N ALA A 9 10.51 -4.45 -0.57
CA ALA A 9 11.53 -3.43 -0.78
C ALA A 9 12.77 -4.10 -1.35
N LEU A 10 13.43 -3.44 -2.32
CA LEU A 10 14.70 -3.91 -2.85
C LEU A 10 15.84 -3.50 -1.91
N ASN A 11 16.77 -4.44 -1.69
CA ASN A 11 18.01 -4.22 -0.99
C ASN A 11 19.14 -4.78 -1.87
N GLY A 12 19.67 -3.96 -2.77
CA GLY A 12 20.54 -4.44 -3.85
C GLY A 12 19.79 -5.33 -4.82
N VAL A 13 20.22 -6.60 -4.95
CA VAL A 13 19.58 -7.61 -5.80
C VAL A 13 18.54 -8.44 -5.05
N ASP A 14 18.48 -8.30 -3.73
CA ASP A 14 17.54 -9.04 -2.89
C ASP A 14 16.32 -8.18 -2.57
N ALA A 15 15.22 -8.85 -2.27
CA ALA A 15 14.02 -8.21 -1.80
C ALA A 15 13.78 -8.53 -0.32
N ARG A 16 13.19 -7.58 0.39
CA ARG A 16 12.73 -7.75 1.77
C ARG A 16 11.24 -7.54 1.83
N THR A 17 10.59 -8.23 2.76
CA THR A 17 9.15 -8.07 3.00
C THR A 17 8.88 -6.74 3.70
N VAL A 18 7.88 -6.03 3.23
CA VAL A 18 7.33 -4.84 3.87
C VAL A 18 5.90 -5.14 4.30
N GLU A 19 5.62 -4.96 5.57
CA GLU A 19 4.26 -5.02 6.11
C GLU A 19 3.62 -3.64 6.00
N ILE A 20 2.41 -3.59 5.48
CA ILE A 20 1.66 -2.35 5.29
C ILE A 20 0.44 -2.41 6.19
N GLU A 21 0.40 -1.52 7.17
CA GLU A 21 -0.71 -1.35 8.08
C GLU A 21 -1.39 -0.01 7.81
N VAL A 22 -2.70 -0.02 7.67
CA VAL A 22 -3.50 1.20 7.52
C VAL A 22 -4.55 1.25 8.61
N TYR A 23 -4.48 2.27 9.43
CA TYR A 23 -5.46 2.57 10.46
C TYR A 23 -6.30 3.76 10.05
N SER A 24 -7.61 3.64 10.17
CA SER A 24 -8.55 4.72 9.88
C SER A 24 -9.51 4.97 11.03
N GLN A 25 -9.85 6.23 11.25
CA GLN A 25 -10.91 6.65 12.16
C GLN A 25 -11.61 7.87 11.56
N ILE A 26 -12.86 8.10 11.93
CA ILE A 26 -13.58 9.31 11.54
C ILE A 26 -12.82 10.52 12.07
N GLY A 27 -12.58 11.51 11.22
CA GLY A 27 -11.75 12.66 11.58
C GLY A 27 -11.86 13.80 10.59
N THR A 28 -10.74 14.45 10.31
CA THR A 28 -10.63 15.69 9.53
C THR A 28 -9.81 15.53 8.25
N SER A 29 -9.75 14.33 7.70
CA SER A 29 -9.04 14.01 6.45
C SER A 29 -7.53 14.14 6.53
N GLN A 30 -6.93 13.89 7.69
CA GLN A 30 -5.48 13.82 7.81
C GLN A 30 -4.95 12.51 7.24
N PHE A 31 -3.78 12.54 6.63
CA PHE A 31 -3.15 11.37 6.03
C PHE A 31 -1.65 11.38 6.34
N ALA A 32 -1.20 10.44 7.15
CA ALA A 32 0.19 10.31 7.56
C ALA A 32 0.78 8.98 7.12
N ILE A 33 2.04 8.98 6.69
CA ILE A 33 2.80 7.78 6.33
C ILE A 33 4.07 7.75 7.16
N VAL A 34 4.29 6.67 7.88
CA VAL A 34 5.47 6.46 8.74
C VAL A 34 6.19 5.17 8.36
N GLY A 35 7.43 5.01 8.78
CA GLY A 35 8.25 3.82 8.52
C GLY A 35 9.35 4.06 7.48
N LEU A 36 10.08 5.17 7.58
CA LEU A 36 11.14 5.57 6.65
C LEU A 36 10.69 5.66 5.18
N PRO A 37 9.60 6.36 4.89
CA PRO A 37 9.20 6.59 3.50
C PRO A 37 10.09 7.63 2.84
N ASP A 38 10.49 7.40 1.59
CA ASP A 38 11.09 8.46 0.77
C ASP A 38 10.02 9.46 0.29
N GLN A 39 10.43 10.48 -0.47
CA GLN A 39 9.50 11.50 -0.95
C GLN A 39 8.43 10.90 -1.88
N ALA A 40 8.80 9.98 -2.75
CA ALA A 40 7.85 9.34 -3.67
C ALA A 40 6.79 8.52 -2.90
N VAL A 41 7.19 7.82 -1.84
CA VAL A 41 6.24 7.11 -0.96
C VAL A 41 5.32 8.10 -0.24
N LYS A 42 5.87 9.20 0.28
CA LYS A 42 5.05 10.22 0.96
C LYS A 42 4.00 10.86 0.06
N GLU A 43 4.29 10.98 -1.22
CA GLU A 43 3.36 11.52 -2.21
C GLU A 43 2.15 10.62 -2.48
N ALA A 44 2.17 9.37 -2.02
CA ALA A 44 1.01 8.48 -2.08
C ALA A 44 -0.25 9.11 -1.46
N LYS A 45 -0.10 9.93 -0.43
CA LYS A 45 -1.21 10.66 0.19
C LYS A 45 -1.94 11.60 -0.77
N ASP A 46 -1.27 12.05 -1.83
CA ASP A 46 -1.85 12.92 -2.86
C ASP A 46 -2.41 12.11 -4.04
N ARG A 47 -1.76 10.98 -4.40
CA ARG A 47 -2.20 10.13 -5.52
C ARG A 47 -3.41 9.28 -5.16
N ILE A 48 -3.39 8.63 -4.01
CA ILE A 48 -4.39 7.62 -3.62
C ILE A 48 -5.81 8.21 -3.56
N PRO A 49 -6.07 9.33 -2.87
CA PRO A 49 -7.43 9.87 -2.81
C PRO A 49 -7.99 10.21 -4.18
N LYS A 50 -7.17 10.75 -5.08
CA LYS A 50 -7.59 11.09 -6.44
C LYS A 50 -7.84 9.86 -7.30
N ALA A 51 -6.97 8.84 -7.18
CA ALA A 51 -7.15 7.58 -7.87
C ALA A 51 -8.45 6.88 -7.45
N LEU A 52 -8.72 6.83 -6.16
CA LEU A 52 -9.95 6.24 -5.63
C LEU A 52 -11.18 7.03 -6.10
N LYS A 53 -11.14 8.35 -6.07
CA LYS A 53 -12.22 9.20 -6.54
C LYS A 53 -12.50 9.00 -8.03
N SER A 54 -11.46 8.90 -8.85
CA SER A 54 -11.59 8.64 -10.29
C SER A 54 -12.30 7.32 -10.59
N GLN A 55 -12.19 6.35 -9.70
CA GLN A 55 -12.84 5.04 -9.81
C GLN A 55 -14.19 4.96 -9.08
N GLY A 56 -14.68 6.08 -8.53
CA GLY A 56 -15.91 6.09 -7.75
C GLY A 56 -15.81 5.35 -6.41
N LEU A 57 -14.59 5.20 -5.90
CA LEU A 57 -14.30 4.47 -4.66
C LEU A 57 -13.96 5.39 -3.48
N ASP A 58 -14.16 6.69 -3.63
CA ASP A 58 -13.95 7.63 -2.55
C ASP A 58 -15.03 7.48 -1.45
N SER A 59 -14.64 7.82 -0.23
CA SER A 59 -15.56 7.81 0.90
C SER A 59 -16.37 9.10 0.97
N LYS A 60 -17.63 8.99 1.37
CA LYS A 60 -18.46 10.15 1.71
C LYS A 60 -18.15 10.70 3.10
N LYS A 61 -17.46 9.92 3.93
CA LYS A 61 -17.04 10.32 5.27
C LYS A 61 -15.59 10.73 5.24
N GLU A 62 -15.22 11.68 6.08
CA GLU A 62 -13.84 12.06 6.29
C GLU A 62 -13.18 11.13 7.31
N TYR A 63 -12.00 10.64 6.97
CA TYR A 63 -11.20 9.76 7.82
C TYR A 63 -9.82 10.36 8.04
N ASP A 64 -9.34 10.26 9.28
CA ASP A 64 -7.92 10.37 9.56
C ASP A 64 -7.28 9.00 9.29
N VAL A 65 -6.21 9.01 8.52
CA VAL A 65 -5.54 7.80 8.06
C VAL A 65 -4.08 7.82 8.50
N THR A 66 -3.63 6.75 9.11
CA THR A 66 -2.22 6.53 9.40
C THR A 66 -1.78 5.25 8.71
N VAL A 67 -0.75 5.37 7.89
CA VAL A 67 -0.10 4.25 7.21
C VAL A 67 1.23 3.98 7.89
N ASN A 68 1.47 2.76 8.31
CA ASN A 68 2.76 2.31 8.82
C ASN A 68 3.36 1.29 7.86
N LEU A 69 4.59 1.54 7.43
CA LEU A 69 5.37 0.64 6.59
C LEU A 69 6.46 0.01 7.45
N ALA A 70 6.31 -1.25 7.79
CA ALA A 70 7.23 -1.97 8.66
C ALA A 70 8.14 -2.93 7.85
N PRO A 71 9.36 -3.21 8.31
CA PRO A 71 9.95 -2.73 9.56
C PRO A 71 10.47 -1.29 9.46
N ALA A 72 10.56 -0.62 10.61
CA ALA A 72 10.92 0.81 10.67
C ALA A 72 12.38 1.11 10.30
N ASP A 73 13.25 0.10 10.32
CA ASP A 73 14.69 0.22 10.00
C ASP A 73 14.98 0.00 8.51
N VAL A 74 14.00 -0.36 7.71
CA VAL A 74 14.12 -0.55 6.26
C VAL A 74 13.56 0.67 5.55
N LYS A 75 14.37 1.25 4.68
CA LYS A 75 13.96 2.36 3.81
C LYS A 75 12.95 1.88 2.76
N LYS A 76 11.87 2.64 2.57
CA LYS A 76 10.88 2.37 1.53
C LYS A 76 10.99 3.44 0.47
N GLU A 77 11.20 3.01 -0.77
CA GLU A 77 11.51 3.89 -1.91
C GLU A 77 10.54 3.66 -3.07
N GLY A 78 10.20 4.75 -3.74
CA GLY A 78 9.38 4.72 -4.94
C GLY A 78 7.88 4.67 -4.68
N ALA A 79 7.11 4.71 -5.75
CA ALA A 79 5.65 4.78 -5.68
C ALA A 79 4.98 3.39 -5.65
N ILE A 80 5.74 2.32 -5.51
CA ILE A 80 5.26 0.93 -5.59
C ILE A 80 4.28 0.55 -4.49
N TYR A 81 4.20 1.33 -3.43
CA TYR A 81 3.32 1.08 -2.28
C TYR A 81 1.93 1.68 -2.45
N ASP A 82 1.68 2.43 -3.51
CA ASP A 82 0.38 3.07 -3.73
C ASP A 82 -0.76 2.05 -3.74
N LEU A 83 -0.64 1.00 -4.53
CA LEU A 83 -1.68 -0.03 -4.64
C LEU A 83 -1.98 -0.72 -3.30
N PRO A 84 -0.99 -1.29 -2.58
CA PRO A 84 -1.28 -1.94 -1.31
C PRO A 84 -1.84 -0.96 -0.25
N ILE A 85 -1.38 0.29 -0.23
CA ILE A 85 -1.95 1.30 0.68
C ILE A 85 -3.42 1.58 0.32
N ALA A 86 -3.72 1.77 -0.97
CA ALA A 86 -5.08 2.06 -1.42
C ALA A 86 -6.05 0.92 -1.09
N ILE A 87 -5.67 -0.32 -1.35
CA ILE A 87 -6.49 -1.49 -1.04
C ILE A 87 -6.69 -1.64 0.47
N SER A 88 -5.62 -1.48 1.26
CA SER A 88 -5.73 -1.51 2.72
C SER A 88 -6.58 -0.37 3.27
N LEU A 89 -6.54 0.80 2.64
CA LEU A 89 -7.41 1.92 3.01
C LEU A 89 -8.89 1.60 2.75
N LEU A 90 -9.22 1.00 1.61
CA LEU A 90 -10.58 0.55 1.32
C LEU A 90 -11.06 -0.47 2.37
N ALA A 91 -10.20 -1.39 2.77
CA ALA A 91 -10.49 -2.38 3.81
C ALA A 91 -10.66 -1.70 5.20
N ALA A 92 -9.75 -0.79 5.56
CA ALA A 92 -9.78 -0.09 6.84
C ALA A 92 -11.00 0.82 6.99
N THR A 93 -11.55 1.31 5.89
CA THR A 93 -12.78 2.12 5.88
C THR A 93 -14.05 1.30 5.62
N GLY A 94 -13.94 -0.02 5.61
CA GLY A 94 -15.09 -0.94 5.47
C GLY A 94 -15.67 -1.02 4.05
N ARG A 95 -14.97 -0.51 3.04
CA ARG A 95 -15.42 -0.49 1.64
C ARG A 95 -15.23 -1.84 0.97
N ILE A 96 -14.25 -2.62 1.42
CA ILE A 96 -14.02 -4.01 1.00
C ILE A 96 -13.80 -4.88 2.24
N LYS A 97 -13.97 -6.19 2.09
CA LYS A 97 -13.69 -7.16 3.15
C LYS A 97 -12.19 -7.32 3.33
N ASN A 98 -11.72 -7.41 4.57
CA ASN A 98 -10.30 -7.56 4.87
C ASN A 98 -9.92 -8.92 5.50
N GLN A 99 -10.85 -9.88 5.54
CA GLN A 99 -10.67 -11.15 6.27
C GLN A 99 -9.43 -11.95 5.83
N ARG A 100 -9.00 -11.79 4.58
CA ARG A 100 -7.87 -12.52 4.02
C ARG A 100 -6.79 -11.60 3.42
N LEU A 101 -6.87 -10.32 3.69
CA LEU A 101 -5.97 -9.33 3.08
C LEU A 101 -4.50 -9.61 3.43
N GLU A 102 -4.24 -10.11 4.64
CA GLU A 102 -2.89 -10.46 5.10
C GLU A 102 -2.25 -11.63 4.34
N GLU A 103 -3.02 -12.36 3.55
CA GLU A 103 -2.49 -13.44 2.72
C GLU A 103 -1.92 -12.94 1.38
N TYR A 104 -2.08 -11.63 1.08
CA TYR A 104 -1.74 -11.05 -0.20
C TYR A 104 -0.59 -10.05 -0.06
N ALA A 105 0.30 -10.07 -1.05
CA ALA A 105 1.24 -8.99 -1.30
C ALA A 105 0.82 -8.24 -2.57
N MET A 106 1.10 -6.95 -2.61
CA MET A 106 0.73 -6.10 -3.74
C MET A 106 1.86 -5.13 -4.05
N ILE A 107 2.06 -4.88 -5.34
CA ILE A 107 3.09 -3.96 -5.83
C ILE A 107 2.46 -3.16 -6.96
N GLY A 108 2.48 -1.84 -6.88
CA GLY A 108 2.00 -1.02 -7.98
C GLY A 108 1.93 0.47 -7.65
N GLU A 109 2.30 1.28 -8.61
CA GLU A 109 2.09 2.72 -8.59
C GLU A 109 0.70 3.03 -9.16
N LEU A 110 -0.01 3.99 -8.57
CA LEU A 110 -1.31 4.44 -9.07
C LEU A 110 -1.17 5.74 -9.85
N ALA A 111 -1.73 5.75 -11.05
CA ALA A 111 -2.04 6.99 -11.75
C ALA A 111 -3.24 7.67 -11.09
N LEU A 112 -3.43 8.97 -11.32
CA LEU A 112 -4.58 9.72 -10.79
C LEU A 112 -5.92 9.19 -11.33
N SER A 113 -5.89 8.51 -12.48
CA SER A 113 -7.05 7.81 -13.06
C SER A 113 -7.43 6.53 -12.30
N GLY A 114 -6.56 6.03 -11.41
CA GLY A 114 -6.69 4.74 -10.75
C GLY A 114 -6.04 3.57 -11.50
N GLU A 115 -5.45 3.83 -12.66
CA GLU A 115 -4.70 2.80 -13.39
C GLU A 115 -3.45 2.39 -12.60
N VAL A 116 -3.16 1.09 -12.57
CA VAL A 116 -1.96 0.55 -11.94
C VAL A 116 -0.81 0.58 -12.94
N ARG A 117 0.23 1.35 -12.63
CA ARG A 117 1.39 1.52 -13.49
C ARG A 117 2.43 0.44 -13.24
N ARG A 118 3.22 0.13 -14.26
CA ARG A 118 4.37 -0.75 -14.17
C ARG A 118 5.39 -0.23 -13.16
N CYS A 119 6.09 -1.18 -12.51
CA CYS A 119 7.16 -0.89 -11.56
C CYS A 119 8.38 -1.74 -11.90
N ASP A 120 9.57 -1.25 -11.56
CA ASP A 120 10.80 -2.02 -11.65
C ASP A 120 10.99 -2.89 -10.41
N GLY A 121 11.82 -3.95 -10.54
CA GLY A 121 12.19 -4.80 -9.42
C GLY A 121 11.12 -5.77 -8.94
N ILE A 122 10.12 -6.05 -9.76
CA ILE A 122 9.00 -6.94 -9.38
C ILE A 122 9.47 -8.38 -9.17
N LEU A 123 10.31 -8.91 -10.04
CA LEU A 123 10.69 -10.33 -9.98
C LEU A 123 11.35 -10.73 -8.65
N PRO A 124 12.37 -10.02 -8.14
CA PRO A 124 12.94 -10.36 -6.83
C PRO A 124 11.91 -10.24 -5.70
N MET A 125 10.97 -9.29 -5.76
CA MET A 125 9.91 -9.16 -4.76
C MET A 125 8.94 -10.34 -4.80
N VAL A 126 8.54 -10.79 -5.99
CA VAL A 126 7.64 -11.96 -6.16
C VAL A 126 8.32 -13.23 -5.66
N ILE A 127 9.61 -13.41 -5.92
CA ILE A 127 10.38 -14.54 -5.41
C ILE A 127 10.38 -14.55 -3.88
N GLU A 128 10.61 -13.40 -3.25
CA GLU A 128 10.57 -13.28 -1.79
C GLU A 128 9.18 -13.58 -1.23
N MET A 129 8.12 -13.08 -1.86
CA MET A 129 6.74 -13.34 -1.43
C MET A 129 6.39 -14.83 -1.51
N LYS A 130 6.87 -15.51 -2.54
CA LYS A 130 6.74 -16.98 -2.65
C LYS A 130 7.48 -17.68 -1.53
N ARG A 131 8.71 -17.23 -1.23
CA ARG A 131 9.54 -17.80 -0.17
C ARG A 131 8.87 -17.73 1.20
N ILE A 132 8.22 -16.61 1.51
CA ILE A 132 7.52 -16.42 2.80
C ILE A 132 6.12 -17.00 2.84
N GLY A 133 5.63 -17.58 1.74
CA GLY A 133 4.36 -18.29 1.70
C GLY A 133 3.12 -17.43 1.47
N MET A 134 3.23 -16.28 0.81
CA MET A 134 2.05 -15.50 0.42
C MET A 134 1.16 -16.32 -0.51
N ARG A 135 -0.15 -16.20 -0.31
CA ARG A 135 -1.14 -16.88 -1.15
C ARG A 135 -1.10 -16.39 -2.60
N ALA A 136 -0.94 -15.09 -2.77
CA ALA A 136 -0.85 -14.47 -4.08
C ALA A 136 -0.12 -13.14 -4.01
N VAL A 137 0.43 -12.72 -5.15
CA VAL A 137 1.03 -11.39 -5.33
C VAL A 137 0.30 -10.70 -6.46
N ILE A 138 -0.23 -9.51 -6.19
CA ILE A 138 -0.89 -8.67 -7.20
C ILE A 138 0.18 -7.72 -7.76
N VAL A 139 0.38 -7.79 -9.07
CA VAL A 139 1.39 -7.01 -9.77
C VAL A 139 0.79 -6.28 -10.96
N PRO A 140 1.43 -5.20 -11.44
CA PRO A 140 0.96 -4.47 -12.60
C PRO A 140 0.95 -5.29 -13.88
#